data_42071352f7d70e98fe398940a5654f3c
#
_entry.id   42071352f7d70e98fe398940a5654f3c
#
_cell.length_a   1.000
_cell.length_b   1.000
_cell.length_c   1.000
_cell.angle_alpha   90.00
_cell.angle_beta   90.00
_cell.angle_gamma   90.00
#
_symmetry.space_group_name_H-M   'P 1'
#
loop_
_entity.id
_entity.type
_entity.pdbx_description
1 polymer ?
#
loop_
_entity_poly.entity_id
_entity_poly.type
_entity_poly.pdbx_seq_one_letter_code
_entity_poly.pdbx_strand_id
1 'polypeptide(L)'
;EMHARTLLNRDNYNFALIGFESSEKGGQYELEVRPKVRSKYVYVGKIWVDGTDFAVTKIEAEPAQNPSFWTKKNDVHHEYIKVQNFWVPRRNESVSYIRLGGRATLTIDYSNYRVNDSLASGDAKASSSAAH
;
A
#
# COMPACT_ATOMS: atom_id res chain seq x y z
N GLU A 1 6.45 -19.61 -3.82
CA GLU A 1 7.65 -18.95 -4.34
C GLU A 1 7.37 -17.54 -4.84
N MET A 2 6.32 -17.36 -5.62
CA MET A 2 5.88 -16.03 -6.07
C MET A 2 5.55 -15.11 -4.91
N HIS A 3 4.86 -15.61 -3.88
CA HIS A 3 4.51 -14.85 -2.68
C HIS A 3 5.76 -14.32 -1.97
N ALA A 4 6.80 -15.14 -1.82
CA ALA A 4 8.04 -14.73 -1.20
C ALA A 4 8.74 -13.60 -1.97
N ARG A 5 8.62 -13.58 -3.30
CA ARG A 5 9.21 -12.54 -4.16
C ARG A 5 8.48 -11.22 -4.13
N THR A 6 7.24 -11.20 -3.61
CA THR A 6 6.42 -9.98 -3.55
C THR A 6 6.34 -9.36 -2.17
N LEU A 7 6.89 -10.01 -1.14
CA LEU A 7 6.91 -9.47 0.21
C LEU A 7 7.71 -8.17 0.26
N LEU A 8 7.16 -7.18 0.95
CA LEU A 8 7.78 -5.87 1.14
C LEU A 8 8.86 -5.98 2.22
N ASN A 9 10.02 -6.49 1.85
CA ASN A 9 11.15 -6.69 2.74
C ASN A 9 12.49 -6.40 2.03
N ARG A 10 13.59 -6.45 2.78
CA ARG A 10 14.92 -6.13 2.27
C ARG A 10 15.47 -7.15 1.29
N ASP A 11 14.91 -8.34 1.24
CA ASP A 11 15.31 -9.35 0.27
C ASP A 11 14.79 -9.02 -1.13
N ASN A 12 13.65 -8.38 -1.22
CA ASN A 12 12.98 -8.07 -2.48
C ASN A 12 13.13 -6.62 -2.92
N TYR A 13 13.41 -5.70 -1.98
CA TYR A 13 13.38 -4.26 -2.24
C TYR A 13 14.59 -3.54 -1.66
N ASN A 14 14.96 -2.47 -2.34
CA ASN A 14 15.85 -1.44 -1.81
C ASN A 14 15.00 -0.30 -1.27
N PHE A 15 15.35 0.20 -0.09
CA PHE A 15 14.66 1.31 0.58
C PHE A 15 15.61 2.48 0.70
N ALA A 16 15.13 3.68 0.39
CA ALA A 16 15.89 4.91 0.56
C ALA A 16 15.06 5.89 1.38
N LEU A 17 15.65 6.40 2.46
CA LEU A 17 15.01 7.44 3.27
C LEU A 17 15.03 8.76 2.50
N ILE A 18 13.87 9.35 2.24
CA ILE A 18 13.75 10.63 1.54
C ILE A 18 13.23 11.75 2.41
N GLY A 19 12.65 11.47 3.58
CA GLY A 19 12.20 12.51 4.47
C GLY A 19 11.69 12.01 5.79
N PHE A 20 11.48 12.96 6.69
CA PHE A 20 10.82 12.72 7.97
C PHE A 20 9.85 13.87 8.22
N GLU A 21 8.62 13.55 8.56
CA GLU A 21 7.57 14.51 8.86
C GLU A 21 7.22 14.42 10.33
N SER A 22 7.54 15.48 11.06
CA SER A 22 7.29 15.55 12.50
C SER A 22 5.83 15.80 12.79
N SER A 23 5.28 15.16 13.82
CA SER A 23 3.94 15.42 14.32
C SER A 23 3.88 15.28 15.83
N GLU A 24 2.76 15.72 16.42
CA GLU A 24 2.54 15.60 17.87
C GLU A 24 2.58 14.14 18.34
N LYS A 25 2.32 13.20 17.43
CA LYS A 25 2.31 11.76 17.71
C LYS A 25 3.61 11.06 17.37
N GLY A 26 4.72 11.82 17.15
CA GLY A 26 6.04 11.27 16.89
C GLY A 26 6.49 11.38 15.44
N GLY A 27 5.56 11.60 14.50
CA GLY A 27 5.90 11.76 13.10
C GLY A 27 6.07 10.47 12.33
N GLN A 28 6.52 10.58 11.08
CA GLN A 28 6.72 9.43 10.22
C GLN A 28 7.86 9.64 9.22
N TYR A 29 8.51 8.55 8.87
CA TYR A 29 9.54 8.50 7.84
C TYR A 29 8.90 8.25 6.47
N GLU A 30 9.43 8.91 5.45
CA GLU A 30 9.06 8.68 4.06
C GLU A 30 10.21 7.96 3.36
N LEU A 31 9.93 6.79 2.80
CA LEU A 31 10.92 5.95 2.13
C LEU A 31 10.53 5.72 0.69
N GLU A 32 11.51 5.83 -0.20
CA GLU A 32 11.37 5.35 -1.57
C GLU A 32 11.62 3.85 -1.60
N VAL A 33 10.81 3.13 -2.34
CA VAL A 33 10.86 1.67 -2.45
C VAL A 33 11.08 1.29 -3.91
N ARG A 34 12.13 0.50 -4.16
CA ARG A 34 12.44 -0.02 -5.49
C ARG A 34 12.71 -1.52 -5.42
N PRO A 35 12.10 -2.32 -6.30
CA PRO A 35 12.37 -3.75 -6.30
C PRO A 35 13.77 -4.05 -6.80
N LYS A 36 14.41 -5.08 -6.25
CA LYS A 36 15.72 -5.55 -6.72
C LYS A 36 15.60 -6.21 -8.09
N VAL A 37 14.47 -6.88 -8.34
CA VAL A 37 14.17 -7.51 -9.63
C VAL A 37 12.79 -7.02 -10.09
N ARG A 38 12.73 -6.39 -11.25
CA ARG A 38 11.49 -5.84 -11.80
C ARG A 38 10.57 -6.95 -12.31
N SER A 39 9.30 -6.86 -11.98
CA SER A 39 8.25 -7.73 -12.50
C SER A 39 6.89 -7.07 -12.31
N LYS A 40 5.84 -7.67 -12.87
CA LYS A 40 4.46 -7.19 -12.66
C LYS A 40 3.92 -7.48 -11.24
N TYR A 41 4.67 -8.23 -10.43
CA TYR A 41 4.27 -8.61 -9.07
C TYR A 41 4.90 -7.75 -7.99
N VAL A 42 5.82 -6.88 -8.33
CA VAL A 42 6.52 -6.00 -7.39
C VAL A 42 6.23 -4.54 -7.71
N TYR A 43 6.45 -3.66 -6.75
CA TYR A 43 6.02 -2.27 -6.82
C TYR A 43 7.17 -1.29 -6.74
N VAL A 44 6.98 -0.13 -7.36
CA VAL A 44 7.84 1.04 -7.24
C VAL A 44 7.01 2.15 -6.62
N GLY A 45 7.54 2.86 -5.65
CA GLY A 45 6.82 3.98 -5.08
C GLY A 45 7.37 4.39 -3.73
N LYS A 46 6.48 4.77 -2.84
CA LYS A 46 6.82 5.30 -1.53
C LYS A 46 6.02 4.62 -0.44
N ILE A 47 6.66 4.49 0.73
CA ILE A 47 5.97 4.07 1.95
C ILE A 47 6.25 5.09 3.05
N TRP A 48 5.32 5.18 3.97
CA TRP A 48 5.46 5.97 5.19
C TRP A 48 5.47 5.03 6.37
N VAL A 49 6.40 5.28 7.29
CA VAL A 49 6.64 4.43 8.46
C VAL A 49 6.53 5.26 9.71
N ASP A 50 5.72 4.81 10.66
CA ASP A 50 5.55 5.49 11.93
C ASP A 50 6.88 5.63 12.67
N GLY A 51 7.16 6.84 13.16
CA GLY A 51 8.45 7.14 13.80
C GLY A 51 8.63 6.54 15.18
N THR A 52 7.56 6.06 15.80
CA THR A 52 7.59 5.44 17.13
C THR A 52 7.51 3.93 17.05
N ASP A 53 6.57 3.40 16.31
CA ASP A 53 6.30 1.96 16.22
C ASP A 53 7.05 1.28 15.06
N PHE A 54 7.57 2.06 14.11
CA PHE A 54 8.20 1.58 12.88
C PHE A 54 7.30 0.69 12.04
N ALA A 55 6.00 0.93 12.11
CA ALA A 55 4.99 0.25 11.30
C ALA A 55 4.70 1.06 10.04
N VAL A 56 4.42 0.38 8.94
CA VAL A 56 3.98 1.03 7.70
C VAL A 56 2.60 1.64 7.91
N THR A 57 2.47 2.94 7.65
CA THR A 57 1.21 3.67 7.82
C THR A 57 0.51 3.95 6.50
N LYS A 58 1.26 3.98 5.40
CA LYS A 58 0.74 4.34 4.10
C LYS A 58 1.65 3.79 3.01
N ILE A 59 1.06 3.39 1.90
CA ILE A 59 1.76 2.96 0.69
C ILE A 59 1.15 3.66 -0.51
N GLU A 60 1.98 4.28 -1.33
CA GLU A 60 1.59 4.80 -2.64
C GLU A 60 2.57 4.25 -3.66
N ALA A 61 2.10 3.36 -4.52
CA ALA A 61 2.95 2.62 -5.41
C ALA A 61 2.26 2.25 -6.71
N GLU A 62 3.07 1.81 -7.67
CA GLU A 62 2.57 1.23 -8.92
C GLU A 62 3.39 -0.03 -9.22
N PRO A 63 2.87 -0.99 -9.96
CA PRO A 63 3.65 -2.16 -10.38
C PRO A 63 4.87 -1.71 -11.17
N ALA A 64 6.01 -2.37 -10.93
CA ALA A 64 7.27 -2.05 -11.63
C ALA A 64 7.16 -2.32 -13.14
N GLN A 65 6.24 -3.20 -13.54
CA GLN A 65 5.88 -3.47 -14.93
C GLN A 65 4.37 -3.54 -15.03
N ASN A 66 3.79 -3.10 -16.14
CA ASN A 66 2.35 -3.18 -16.35
C ASN A 66 1.89 -4.65 -16.30
N PRO A 67 0.85 -4.97 -15.54
CA PRO A 67 0.37 -6.34 -15.41
C PRO A 67 -0.34 -6.86 -16.67
N SER A 68 -0.78 -5.97 -17.55
CA SER A 68 -1.56 -6.29 -18.73
C SER A 68 -1.28 -5.31 -19.86
N PHE A 69 -1.33 -5.79 -21.09
CA PHE A 69 -1.25 -4.94 -22.30
C PHE A 69 -2.34 -3.85 -22.30
N TRP A 70 -3.52 -4.18 -21.81
CA TRP A 70 -4.67 -3.25 -21.83
C TRP A 70 -4.58 -2.18 -20.75
N THR A 71 -3.76 -2.39 -19.71
CA THR A 71 -3.56 -1.44 -18.63
C THR A 71 -2.40 -0.52 -18.94
N LYS A 72 -2.67 0.77 -19.08
CA LYS A 72 -1.66 1.80 -19.31
C LYS A 72 -0.89 2.10 -18.05
N LYS A 73 -1.58 2.19 -16.91
CA LYS A 73 -1.02 2.52 -15.60
C LYS A 73 -1.89 1.91 -14.51
N ASN A 74 -1.27 1.55 -13.39
CA ASN A 74 -1.99 1.03 -12.25
C ASN A 74 -1.37 1.64 -10.97
N ASP A 75 -2.15 2.44 -10.25
CA ASP A 75 -1.72 3.09 -9.02
C ASP A 75 -2.35 2.39 -7.82
N VAL A 76 -1.55 2.13 -6.81
CA VAL A 76 -1.98 1.48 -5.57
C VAL A 76 -1.75 2.42 -4.40
N HIS A 77 -2.77 2.58 -3.56
CA HIS A 77 -2.72 3.41 -2.38
C HIS A 77 -3.30 2.63 -1.20
N HIS A 78 -2.49 2.39 -0.19
CA HIS A 78 -2.90 1.69 1.03
C HIS A 78 -2.68 2.59 2.23
N GLU A 79 -3.66 2.66 3.11
CA GLU A 79 -3.58 3.40 4.37
C GLU A 79 -3.85 2.47 5.54
N TYR A 80 -3.14 2.70 6.63
CA TYR A 80 -3.25 1.94 7.87
C TYR A 80 -3.56 2.89 9.03
N ILE A 81 -4.25 2.38 10.03
CA ILE A 81 -4.59 3.12 11.24
C ILE A 81 -4.26 2.27 12.46
N LYS A 82 -3.83 2.92 13.53
CA LYS A 82 -3.56 2.24 14.79
C LYS A 82 -4.85 2.17 15.61
N VAL A 83 -5.27 0.94 15.94
CA VAL A 83 -6.40 0.66 16.82
C VAL A 83 -5.85 -0.05 18.04
N GLN A 84 -5.90 0.61 19.18
CA GLN A 84 -5.20 0.19 20.40
C GLN A 84 -3.70 0.02 20.11
N ASN A 85 -3.13 -1.17 20.18
CA ASN A 85 -1.72 -1.41 19.90
C ASN A 85 -1.47 -2.12 18.56
N PHE A 86 -2.50 -2.21 17.70
CA PHE A 86 -2.41 -2.90 16.41
C PHE A 86 -2.52 -1.90 15.26
N TRP A 87 -1.64 -2.05 14.27
CA TRP A 87 -1.76 -1.37 12.99
C TRP A 87 -2.59 -2.22 12.05
N VAL A 88 -3.68 -1.65 11.56
CA VAL A 88 -4.68 -2.36 10.77
C VAL A 88 -5.01 -1.56 9.52
N PRO A 89 -5.41 -2.23 8.42
CA PRO A 89 -5.79 -1.52 7.20
C PRO A 89 -6.99 -0.59 7.46
N ARG A 90 -6.93 0.60 6.89
CA ARG A 90 -8.05 1.55 6.88
C ARG A 90 -8.68 1.60 5.49
N ARG A 91 -7.85 1.73 4.47
CA ARG A 91 -8.32 1.81 3.08
C ARG A 91 -7.25 1.26 2.14
N ASN A 92 -7.71 0.48 1.18
CA ASN A 92 -6.90 0.06 0.04
C ASN A 92 -7.59 0.54 -1.22
N GLU A 93 -6.87 1.27 -2.07
CA GLU A 93 -7.39 1.77 -3.33
C GLU A 93 -6.45 1.38 -4.46
N SER A 94 -7.03 0.91 -5.56
CA SER A 94 -6.30 0.59 -6.78
C SER A 94 -6.99 1.27 -7.95
N VAL A 95 -6.25 2.03 -8.73
CA VAL A 95 -6.75 2.75 -9.91
C VAL A 95 -6.01 2.24 -11.14
N SER A 96 -6.74 1.68 -12.08
CA SER A 96 -6.20 1.18 -13.35
C SER A 96 -6.61 2.07 -14.49
N TYR A 97 -5.66 2.53 -15.27
CA TYR A 97 -5.88 3.35 -16.47
C TYR A 97 -5.79 2.45 -17.70
N ILE A 98 -6.82 2.50 -18.54
CA ILE A 98 -6.99 1.60 -19.68
C ILE A 98 -6.50 2.27 -20.96
N ARG A 99 -5.81 1.52 -21.85
CA ARG A 99 -5.25 2.07 -23.10
C ARG A 99 -6.28 2.64 -24.06
N LEU A 100 -7.51 2.09 -24.04
CA LEU A 100 -8.60 2.59 -24.90
C LEU A 100 -9.35 3.78 -24.30
N GLY A 101 -8.80 4.34 -23.22
CA GLY A 101 -9.44 5.42 -22.49
C GLY A 101 -10.31 4.92 -21.35
N GLY A 102 -10.33 5.69 -20.28
CA GLY A 102 -11.07 5.33 -19.08
C GLY A 102 -10.19 4.79 -17.96
N ARG A 103 -10.80 4.63 -16.82
CA ARG A 103 -10.15 4.11 -15.62
C ARG A 103 -11.12 3.24 -14.83
N ALA A 104 -10.57 2.27 -14.13
CA ALA A 104 -11.31 1.46 -13.17
C ALA A 104 -10.70 1.68 -11.78
N THR A 105 -11.53 1.94 -10.79
CA THR A 105 -11.09 2.15 -9.41
C THR A 105 -11.73 1.09 -8.51
N LEU A 106 -10.89 0.42 -7.72
CA LEU A 106 -11.33 -0.49 -6.67
C LEU A 106 -10.90 0.11 -5.33
N THR A 107 -11.86 0.35 -4.44
CA THR A 107 -11.61 0.84 -3.10
C THR A 107 -12.16 -0.15 -2.08
N ILE A 108 -11.34 -0.49 -1.08
CA ILE A 108 -11.74 -1.33 0.03
C ILE A 108 -11.56 -0.51 1.30
N ASP A 109 -12.65 -0.24 2.00
CA ASP A 109 -12.64 0.45 3.29
C ASP A 109 -12.83 -0.57 4.39
N TYR A 110 -12.02 -0.47 5.43
CA TYR A 110 -12.05 -1.34 6.60
C TYR A 110 -12.53 -0.55 7.81
N SER A 111 -13.39 -1.15 8.61
CA SER A 111 -13.98 -0.49 9.78
C SER A 111 -14.38 -1.48 10.86
N ASN A 112 -14.89 -0.95 11.98
CA ASN A 112 -15.44 -1.74 13.07
C ASN A 112 -14.45 -2.77 13.63
N TYR A 113 -13.18 -2.34 13.80
CA TYR A 113 -12.15 -3.22 14.32
C TYR A 113 -12.43 -3.63 15.77
N ARG A 114 -12.20 -4.90 16.04
CA ARG A 114 -12.26 -5.50 17.36
C ARG A 114 -10.88 -6.05 17.67
N VAL A 115 -10.40 -5.72 18.85
CA VAL A 115 -9.09 -6.16 19.30
C VAL A 115 -9.28 -7.08 20.50
N ASN A 116 -8.71 -8.28 20.42
CA ASN A 116 -8.59 -9.19 21.55
C ASN A 116 -7.10 -9.36 21.89
N ASP A 117 -6.76 -10.25 22.82
CA ASP A 117 -5.41 -10.36 23.41
C ASP A 117 -4.28 -10.53 22.41
N SER A 118 -4.54 -11.04 21.22
CA SER A 118 -3.49 -11.37 20.24
C SER A 118 -3.82 -11.00 18.81
N LEU A 119 -5.04 -10.52 18.52
CA LEU A 119 -5.49 -10.38 17.14
C LEU A 119 -6.43 -9.19 16.99
N ALA A 120 -6.28 -8.47 15.89
CA ALA A 120 -7.22 -7.46 15.46
C ALA A 120 -8.04 -8.00 14.28
N SER A 121 -9.35 -7.75 14.30
CA SER A 121 -10.24 -8.08 13.20
C SER A 121 -11.18 -6.92 12.92
N GLY A 122 -11.67 -6.83 11.71
CA GLY A 122 -12.55 -5.75 11.31
C GLY A 122 -13.36 -6.10 10.07
N ASP A 123 -14.27 -5.21 9.74
CA ASP A 123 -15.13 -5.35 8.57
C ASP A 123 -14.51 -4.66 7.37
N ALA A 124 -14.62 -5.27 6.21
CA ALA A 124 -14.16 -4.70 4.96
C ALA A 124 -15.36 -4.42 4.04
N LYS A 125 -15.35 -3.25 3.44
CA LYS A 125 -16.34 -2.85 2.44
C LYS A 125 -15.61 -2.50 1.15
N ALA A 126 -15.89 -3.26 0.10
CA ALA A 126 -15.32 -3.02 -1.22
C ALA A 126 -16.31 -2.26 -2.09
N SER A 127 -15.78 -1.32 -2.85
CA SER A 127 -16.54 -0.63 -3.91
C SER A 127 -15.68 -0.55 -5.16
N SER A 128 -16.33 -0.60 -6.32
CA SER A 128 -15.63 -0.46 -7.59
C SER A 128 -16.38 0.52 -8.49
N SER A 129 -15.63 1.24 -9.29
CA SER A 129 -16.19 2.16 -10.28
C SER A 129 -15.37 2.11 -11.56
N ALA A 130 -16.02 2.41 -12.67
CA ALA A 130 -15.37 2.55 -13.97
C ALA A 130 -15.79 3.87 -14.60
N ALA A 131 -14.85 4.57 -15.24
CA ALA A 131 -15.09 5.85 -15.90
C ALA A 131 -14.31 5.94 -17.20
N HIS A 132 -14.89 6.61 -18.18
CA HIS A 132 -14.31 6.84 -19.50
C HIS A 132 -14.06 8.32 -19.76
#